data_19604dc2299d892996aad35d206e2392
#
_entry.id   19604dc2299d892996aad35d206e2392
#
_cell.length_a   1.000
_cell.length_b   1.000
_cell.length_c   1.000
_cell.angle_alpha   90.00
_cell.angle_beta   90.00
_cell.angle_gamma   90.00
#
_symmetry.space_group_name_H-M   'P 1'
#
loop_
_entity.id
_entity.type
_entity.pdbx_description
1 polymer ?
#
loop_
_entity_poly.entity_id
_entity_poly.type
_entity_poly.pdbx_seq_one_letter_code
_entity_poly.pdbx_strand_id
1 'polypeptide(L)'
;MCAIVIGHDHVAGLGALGPALERRGIRPEWTTVVPADRYDTPDVDAGFPDPTGAGLVVTLGAPWPRERIAGWAVREVAFLRRAHDAGVPVLAICFGAQLLAEALGGSRTTLPAARIGWHTVDPADGRLPAGPWFCWNAEQLVAPPGAELLAAGGAGHEAFVAGRSVGVQFHPEMTVDLLERWYTLGVPDGLDAGALRAATAAQDPQRLAERAERVLALALRPPGSAPG
;
A
#
# COMPACT_ATOMS: atom_id res chain seq x y z
N MET A 1 -17.54 1.73 -11.78
CA MET A 1 -16.36 0.86 -11.86
C MET A 1 -16.15 0.24 -10.49
N CYS A 2 -15.72 -1.03 -10.40
CA CYS A 2 -15.48 -1.71 -9.13
C CYS A 2 -13.97 -1.83 -8.86
N ALA A 3 -13.55 -1.65 -7.60
CA ALA A 3 -12.21 -1.93 -7.14
C ALA A 3 -12.23 -3.14 -6.18
N ILE A 4 -11.43 -4.16 -6.46
CA ILE A 4 -11.12 -5.20 -5.48
C ILE A 4 -10.14 -4.60 -4.46
N VAL A 5 -10.51 -4.59 -3.18
CA VAL A 5 -9.66 -4.10 -2.10
C VAL A 5 -9.26 -5.27 -1.21
N ILE A 6 -7.97 -5.56 -1.16
CA ILE A 6 -7.41 -6.58 -0.27
C ILE A 6 -6.95 -5.87 1.01
N GLY A 7 -7.67 -6.10 2.10
CA GLY A 7 -7.28 -5.72 3.45
C GLY A 7 -6.77 -6.94 4.19
N HIS A 8 -5.59 -6.84 4.79
CA HIS A 8 -4.96 -8.03 5.39
C HIS A 8 -5.49 -8.34 6.77
N ASP A 9 -6.03 -7.36 7.47
CA ASP A 9 -6.62 -7.50 8.81
C ASP A 9 -7.96 -6.75 8.92
N HIS A 10 -8.58 -6.86 10.08
CA HIS A 10 -9.89 -6.27 10.38
C HIS A 10 -9.84 -4.77 10.69
N VAL A 11 -8.63 -4.18 10.86
CA VAL A 11 -8.46 -2.74 11.06
C VAL A 11 -7.96 -2.03 9.80
N ALA A 12 -7.69 -2.76 8.73
CA ALA A 12 -7.35 -2.19 7.43
C ALA A 12 -8.41 -1.19 6.96
N GLY A 13 -7.99 -0.15 6.27
CA GLY A 13 -8.90 0.90 5.82
C GLY A 13 -8.32 1.73 4.68
N LEU A 14 -9.21 2.33 3.90
CA LEU A 14 -8.83 3.18 2.77
C LEU A 14 -8.49 4.63 3.19
N GLY A 15 -8.81 5.04 4.42
CA GLY A 15 -8.49 6.38 4.91
C GLY A 15 -8.71 7.47 3.86
N ALA A 16 -7.67 8.25 3.55
CA ALA A 16 -7.73 9.33 2.55
C ALA A 16 -7.99 8.84 1.10
N LEU A 17 -7.75 7.55 0.78
CA LEU A 17 -8.08 6.97 -0.53
C LEU A 17 -9.57 6.72 -0.71
N GLY A 18 -10.33 6.49 0.36
CA GLY A 18 -11.76 6.23 0.29
C GLY A 18 -12.52 7.33 -0.46
N PRO A 19 -12.46 8.59 -0.01
CA PRO A 19 -13.06 9.72 -0.73
C PRO A 19 -12.53 9.92 -2.16
N ALA A 20 -11.27 9.56 -2.43
CA ALA A 20 -10.69 9.64 -3.78
C ALA A 20 -11.34 8.63 -4.74
N LEU A 21 -11.59 7.41 -4.28
CA LEU A 21 -12.33 6.38 -5.03
C LEU A 21 -13.78 6.82 -5.26
N GLU A 22 -14.45 7.33 -4.23
CA GLU A 22 -15.84 7.78 -4.29
C GLU A 22 -16.04 8.89 -5.33
N ARG A 23 -15.19 9.93 -5.32
CA ARG A 23 -15.23 11.02 -6.32
C ARG A 23 -15.09 10.52 -7.77
N ARG A 24 -14.44 9.39 -7.97
CA ARG A 24 -14.26 8.74 -9.28
C ARG A 24 -15.37 7.74 -9.62
N GLY A 25 -16.37 7.58 -8.73
CA GLY A 25 -17.42 6.58 -8.90
C GLY A 25 -16.89 5.13 -8.85
N ILE A 26 -15.79 4.91 -8.12
CA ILE A 26 -15.19 3.59 -7.93
C ILE A 26 -15.70 3.01 -6.62
N ARG A 27 -16.45 1.91 -6.70
CA ARG A 27 -16.98 1.22 -5.52
C ARG A 27 -15.98 0.16 -5.03
N PRO A 28 -15.55 0.20 -3.76
CA PRO A 28 -14.68 -0.83 -3.21
C PRO A 28 -15.48 -2.11 -2.88
N GLU A 29 -14.93 -3.25 -3.27
CA GLU A 29 -15.36 -4.59 -2.87
C GLU A 29 -14.24 -5.22 -2.05
N TRP A 30 -14.51 -5.44 -0.76
CA TRP A 30 -13.51 -5.84 0.21
C TRP A 30 -13.30 -7.35 0.26
N THR A 31 -12.05 -7.75 0.33
CA THR A 31 -11.59 -9.07 0.75
C THR A 31 -10.72 -8.88 1.98
N THR A 32 -11.18 -9.30 3.17
CA THR A 32 -10.37 -9.34 4.38
C THR A 32 -9.70 -10.70 4.46
N VAL A 33 -8.36 -10.70 4.46
CA VAL A 33 -7.57 -11.95 4.42
C VAL A 33 -7.61 -12.65 5.76
N VAL A 34 -7.30 -11.94 6.85
CA VAL A 34 -7.26 -12.49 8.20
C VAL A 34 -8.38 -11.87 9.04
N PRO A 35 -9.39 -12.65 9.43
CA PRO A 35 -10.46 -12.16 10.29
C PRO A 35 -9.96 -11.87 11.71
N ALA A 36 -10.71 -11.07 12.48
CA ALA A 36 -10.30 -10.59 13.79
C ALA A 36 -9.94 -11.72 14.79
N ASP A 37 -10.72 -12.79 14.79
CA ASP A 37 -10.52 -13.96 15.66
C ASP A 37 -9.28 -14.81 15.32
N ARG A 38 -8.64 -14.52 14.17
CA ARG A 38 -7.43 -15.21 13.71
C ARG A 38 -6.19 -14.31 13.71
N TYR A 39 -6.28 -13.11 14.28
CA TYR A 39 -5.18 -12.13 14.27
C TYR A 39 -3.87 -12.70 14.83
N ASP A 40 -3.92 -13.51 15.90
CA ASP A 40 -2.75 -14.14 16.52
C ASP A 40 -2.25 -15.38 15.78
N THR A 41 -3.06 -15.95 14.90
CA THR A 41 -2.73 -17.11 14.06
C THR A 41 -3.00 -16.79 12.58
N PRO A 42 -2.25 -15.83 11.99
CA PRO A 42 -2.64 -15.15 10.75
C PRO A 42 -2.42 -15.99 9.47
N ASP A 43 -1.74 -17.14 9.52
CA ASP A 43 -1.56 -17.99 8.34
C ASP A 43 -2.82 -18.82 8.10
N VAL A 44 -3.84 -18.15 7.59
CA VAL A 44 -5.15 -18.73 7.30
C VAL A 44 -5.23 -19.28 5.88
N ASP A 45 -6.19 -20.16 5.61
CA ASP A 45 -6.47 -20.60 4.24
C ASP A 45 -7.33 -19.54 3.50
N ALA A 46 -6.65 -18.49 3.02
CA ALA A 46 -7.31 -17.40 2.30
C ALA A 46 -7.34 -17.64 0.79
N GLY A 47 -8.51 -17.42 0.19
CA GLY A 47 -8.69 -17.33 -1.27
C GLY A 47 -8.64 -15.86 -1.72
N PHE A 48 -8.23 -15.65 -2.97
CA PHE A 48 -8.28 -14.34 -3.63
C PHE A 48 -9.24 -14.39 -4.81
N PRO A 49 -10.02 -13.33 -5.06
CA PRO A 49 -10.98 -13.30 -6.18
C PRO A 49 -10.25 -13.35 -7.53
N ASP A 50 -11.00 -13.54 -8.60
CA ASP A 50 -10.45 -13.36 -9.96
C ASP A 50 -10.28 -11.85 -10.22
N PRO A 51 -9.07 -11.36 -10.51
CA PRO A 51 -8.86 -9.94 -10.78
C PRO A 51 -9.28 -9.52 -12.19
N THR A 52 -9.50 -10.48 -13.10
CA THR A 52 -9.83 -10.17 -14.50
C THR A 52 -11.17 -9.42 -14.60
N GLY A 53 -11.16 -8.30 -15.31
CA GLY A 53 -12.35 -7.45 -15.43
C GLY A 53 -12.56 -6.46 -14.26
N ALA A 54 -11.77 -6.53 -13.20
CA ALA A 54 -11.79 -5.48 -12.18
C ALA A 54 -11.34 -4.13 -12.77
N GLY A 55 -11.95 -3.05 -12.32
CA GLY A 55 -11.55 -1.72 -12.74
C GLY A 55 -10.26 -1.24 -12.06
N LEU A 56 -9.97 -1.82 -10.88
CA LEU A 56 -8.79 -1.53 -10.06
C LEU A 56 -8.61 -2.67 -9.05
N VAL A 57 -7.36 -2.97 -8.71
CA VAL A 57 -7.00 -3.74 -7.52
C VAL A 57 -6.25 -2.81 -6.57
N VAL A 58 -6.66 -2.76 -5.30
CA VAL A 58 -5.92 -2.09 -4.21
C VAL A 58 -5.52 -3.16 -3.21
N THR A 59 -4.23 -3.28 -2.89
CA THR A 59 -3.75 -4.14 -1.80
C THR A 59 -3.02 -3.30 -0.78
N LEU A 60 -3.34 -3.50 0.50
CA LEU A 60 -2.93 -2.64 1.60
C LEU A 60 -1.70 -3.18 2.35
N GLY A 61 -1.38 -2.57 3.47
CA GLY A 61 -0.35 -3.04 4.41
C GLY A 61 -0.80 -4.25 5.22
N ALA A 62 0.16 -4.96 5.84
CA ALA A 62 -0.09 -6.05 6.78
C ALA A 62 0.81 -5.89 8.01
N PRO A 63 0.32 -6.23 9.23
CA PRO A 63 1.08 -6.03 10.47
C PRO A 63 2.06 -7.16 10.80
N TRP A 64 1.99 -8.29 10.09
CA TRP A 64 2.78 -9.49 10.42
C TRP A 64 4.06 -9.60 9.58
N PRO A 65 5.14 -10.15 10.17
CA PRO A 65 6.30 -10.55 9.40
C PRO A 65 5.94 -11.69 8.42
N ARG A 66 6.64 -11.71 7.29
CA ARG A 66 6.36 -12.61 6.15
C ARG A 66 6.28 -14.10 6.52
N GLU A 67 7.08 -14.51 7.49
CA GLU A 67 7.18 -15.90 7.95
C GLU A 67 5.89 -16.39 8.64
N ARG A 68 5.15 -15.46 9.27
CA ARG A 68 3.88 -15.78 9.94
C ARG A 68 2.67 -15.89 9.01
N ILE A 69 2.86 -15.59 7.75
CA ILE A 69 1.78 -15.46 6.76
C ILE A 69 2.16 -16.07 5.40
N ALA A 70 3.16 -16.94 5.39
CA ALA A 70 3.77 -17.46 4.17
C ALA A 70 2.76 -18.17 3.25
N GLY A 71 1.79 -18.87 3.82
CA GLY A 71 0.82 -19.65 3.08
C GLY A 71 -0.09 -18.82 2.16
N TRP A 72 -0.71 -17.76 2.68
CA TRP A 72 -1.58 -16.92 1.85
C TRP A 72 -0.82 -15.87 1.06
N ALA A 73 0.31 -15.39 1.55
CA ALA A 73 1.05 -14.34 0.86
C ALA A 73 1.61 -14.82 -0.50
N VAL A 74 1.99 -16.11 -0.64
CA VAL A 74 2.33 -16.70 -1.96
C VAL A 74 1.13 -16.68 -2.91
N ARG A 75 -0.08 -16.91 -2.41
CA ARG A 75 -1.30 -16.86 -3.21
C ARG A 75 -1.63 -15.43 -3.66
N GLU A 76 -1.37 -14.44 -2.81
CA GLU A 76 -1.54 -13.03 -3.17
C GLU A 76 -0.51 -12.60 -4.22
N VAL A 77 0.75 -13.02 -4.11
CA VAL A 77 1.75 -12.80 -5.17
C VAL A 77 1.24 -13.32 -6.51
N ALA A 78 0.67 -14.52 -6.55
CA ALA A 78 0.08 -15.09 -7.77
C ALA A 78 -1.16 -14.31 -8.25
N PHE A 79 -2.00 -13.82 -7.33
CA PHE A 79 -3.14 -12.96 -7.63
C PHE A 79 -2.70 -11.63 -8.26
N LEU A 80 -1.71 -10.95 -7.66
CA LEU A 80 -1.17 -9.68 -8.16
C LEU A 80 -0.50 -9.86 -9.53
N ARG A 81 0.21 -10.98 -9.74
CA ARG A 81 0.76 -11.32 -11.05
C ARG A 81 -0.34 -11.45 -12.10
N ARG A 82 -1.42 -12.18 -11.81
CA ARG A 82 -2.56 -12.30 -12.75
C ARG A 82 -3.21 -10.96 -13.04
N ALA A 83 -3.39 -10.09 -12.02
CA ALA A 83 -3.92 -8.75 -12.23
C ALA A 83 -3.06 -7.93 -13.18
N HIS A 84 -1.74 -7.95 -12.97
CA HIS A 84 -0.78 -7.27 -13.83
C HIS A 84 -0.81 -7.77 -15.27
N ASP A 85 -0.73 -9.10 -15.47
CA ASP A 85 -0.71 -9.74 -16.79
C ASP A 85 -2.01 -9.50 -17.57
N ALA A 86 -3.16 -9.38 -16.86
CA ALA A 86 -4.44 -9.02 -17.44
C ALA A 86 -4.58 -7.51 -17.73
N GLY A 87 -3.57 -6.69 -17.45
CA GLY A 87 -3.60 -5.24 -17.65
C GLY A 87 -4.55 -4.50 -16.71
N VAL A 88 -4.99 -5.14 -15.62
CA VAL A 88 -5.80 -4.50 -14.58
C VAL A 88 -4.94 -3.49 -13.82
N PRO A 89 -5.42 -2.26 -13.58
CA PRO A 89 -4.73 -1.30 -12.72
C PRO A 89 -4.52 -1.87 -11.32
N VAL A 90 -3.31 -1.73 -10.78
CA VAL A 90 -2.98 -2.15 -9.41
C VAL A 90 -2.40 -0.98 -8.65
N LEU A 91 -2.94 -0.69 -7.47
CA LEU A 91 -2.34 0.16 -6.45
C LEU A 91 -1.98 -0.71 -5.25
N ALA A 92 -0.69 -0.90 -5.02
CA ALA A 92 -0.17 -1.70 -3.93
C ALA A 92 0.54 -0.82 -2.90
N ILE A 93 0.25 -1.01 -1.61
CA ILE A 93 0.66 -0.15 -0.51
C ILE A 93 1.43 -0.97 0.54
N CYS A 94 2.61 -0.50 0.93
CA CYS A 94 3.46 -1.07 1.97
C CYS A 94 3.73 -2.57 1.72
N PHE A 95 3.18 -3.46 2.55
CA PHE A 95 3.29 -4.90 2.37
C PHE A 95 2.75 -5.36 1.01
N GLY A 96 1.60 -4.85 0.58
CA GLY A 96 1.06 -5.12 -0.76
C GLY A 96 2.02 -4.71 -1.88
N ALA A 97 2.75 -3.61 -1.72
CA ALA A 97 3.77 -3.18 -2.69
C ALA A 97 5.00 -4.11 -2.70
N GLN A 98 5.37 -4.68 -1.55
CA GLN A 98 6.42 -5.70 -1.47
C GLN A 98 5.99 -6.98 -2.21
N LEU A 99 4.74 -7.42 -2.04
CA LEU A 99 4.19 -8.58 -2.76
C LEU A 99 4.06 -8.30 -4.27
N LEU A 100 3.67 -7.09 -4.66
CA LEU A 100 3.64 -6.69 -6.06
C LEU A 100 5.06 -6.70 -6.66
N ALA A 101 6.05 -6.19 -5.93
CA ALA A 101 7.45 -6.26 -6.37
C ALA A 101 7.89 -7.72 -6.57
N GLU A 102 7.63 -8.61 -5.62
CA GLU A 102 7.90 -10.05 -5.73
C GLU A 102 7.18 -10.66 -6.95
N ALA A 103 5.92 -10.35 -7.16
CA ALA A 103 5.12 -10.83 -8.29
C ALA A 103 5.74 -10.46 -9.65
N LEU A 104 6.45 -9.34 -9.73
CA LEU A 104 7.05 -8.82 -10.95
C LEU A 104 8.57 -9.08 -11.06
N GLY A 105 9.14 -9.88 -10.15
CA GLY A 105 10.56 -10.26 -10.17
C GLY A 105 11.49 -9.35 -9.38
N GLY A 106 10.93 -8.43 -8.61
CA GLY A 106 11.64 -7.66 -7.58
C GLY A 106 11.78 -8.45 -6.28
N SER A 107 12.06 -7.75 -5.19
CA SER A 107 12.26 -8.37 -3.88
C SER A 107 11.95 -7.39 -2.74
N ARG A 108 12.29 -7.76 -1.52
CA ARG A 108 12.32 -6.88 -0.35
C ARG A 108 13.64 -7.04 0.40
N THR A 109 13.97 -6.07 1.22
CA THR A 109 15.14 -6.08 2.11
C THR A 109 14.75 -5.62 3.50
N THR A 110 15.35 -6.21 4.52
CA THR A 110 15.13 -5.80 5.92
C THR A 110 15.90 -4.52 6.19
N LEU A 111 15.25 -3.57 6.83
CA LEU A 111 15.86 -2.32 7.26
C LEU A 111 16.68 -2.52 8.57
N PRO A 112 17.74 -1.74 8.78
CA PRO A 112 18.49 -1.77 10.06
C PRO A 112 17.63 -1.39 11.26
N ALA A 113 16.61 -0.55 11.07
CA ALA A 113 15.62 -0.16 12.06
C ALA A 113 14.27 0.10 11.36
N ALA A 114 13.17 -0.19 12.05
CA ALA A 114 11.85 0.11 11.55
C ALA A 114 11.66 1.63 11.34
N ARG A 115 10.97 2.00 10.26
CA ARG A 115 10.57 3.37 9.97
C ARG A 115 9.13 3.55 10.38
N ILE A 116 8.88 4.38 11.39
CA ILE A 116 7.52 4.68 11.87
C ILE A 116 7.37 6.20 11.93
N GLY A 117 6.32 6.70 11.30
CA GLY A 117 5.98 8.13 11.30
C GLY A 117 6.05 8.80 9.94
N TRP A 118 6.12 10.12 9.94
CA TRP A 118 6.12 10.95 8.75
C TRP A 118 7.54 11.21 8.26
N HIS A 119 7.87 10.69 7.07
CA HIS A 119 9.22 10.75 6.48
C HIS A 119 9.18 11.46 5.13
N THR A 120 10.24 12.21 4.85
CA THR A 120 10.46 12.75 3.50
C THR A 120 10.77 11.60 2.55
N VAL A 121 10.12 11.62 1.40
CA VAL A 121 10.36 10.73 0.27
C VAL A 121 10.71 11.61 -0.91
N ASP A 122 11.82 11.33 -1.57
CA ASP A 122 12.32 12.14 -2.68
C ASP A 122 11.71 11.64 -4.00
N PRO A 123 10.81 12.40 -4.64
CA PRO A 123 10.26 12.04 -5.94
C PRO A 123 11.37 12.03 -7.00
N ALA A 124 11.36 11.01 -7.86
CA ALA A 124 12.28 10.95 -9.01
C ALA A 124 11.91 11.99 -10.09
N ASP A 125 10.62 12.32 -10.14
CA ASP A 125 10.05 13.31 -11.06
C ASP A 125 8.76 13.92 -10.45
N GLY A 126 8.08 14.78 -11.19
CA GLY A 126 6.88 15.47 -10.70
C GLY A 126 5.60 14.62 -10.62
N ARG A 127 5.64 13.33 -10.99
CA ARG A 127 4.47 12.44 -10.98
C ARG A 127 3.97 12.15 -9.56
N LEU A 128 4.90 11.95 -8.63
CA LEU A 128 4.59 11.76 -7.22
C LEU A 128 4.76 13.09 -6.48
N PRO A 129 3.79 13.53 -5.65
CA PRO A 129 3.97 14.75 -4.86
C PRO A 129 5.04 14.54 -3.78
N ALA A 130 5.82 15.59 -3.51
CA ALA A 130 6.74 15.60 -2.38
C ALA A 130 5.99 15.36 -1.06
N GLY A 131 6.65 14.58 -0.16
CA GLY A 131 6.11 14.26 1.17
C GLY A 131 6.13 15.44 2.16
N PRO A 132 5.95 15.19 3.45
CA PRO A 132 6.17 13.90 4.10
C PRO A 132 5.07 12.88 3.85
N TRP A 133 5.44 11.60 3.86
CA TRP A 133 4.56 10.45 3.76
C TRP A 133 4.63 9.61 5.03
N PHE A 134 3.51 9.01 5.42
CA PHE A 134 3.50 8.12 6.58
C PHE A 134 4.14 6.77 6.22
N CYS A 135 5.10 6.34 7.03
CA CYS A 135 5.75 5.05 6.94
C CYS A 135 5.49 4.23 8.21
N TRP A 136 5.34 2.93 8.05
CA TRP A 136 5.31 1.96 9.16
C TRP A 136 5.81 0.63 8.61
N ASN A 137 7.12 0.50 8.50
CA ASN A 137 7.73 -0.67 7.87
C ASN A 137 9.09 -1.02 8.46
N ALA A 138 9.36 -2.32 8.63
CA ALA A 138 10.66 -2.89 8.96
C ALA A 138 11.36 -3.51 7.73
N GLU A 139 10.62 -3.71 6.66
CA GLU A 139 11.11 -4.19 5.36
C GLU A 139 10.85 -3.15 4.28
N GLN A 140 11.73 -3.07 3.31
CA GLN A 140 11.69 -2.12 2.19
C GLN A 140 11.55 -2.87 0.88
N LEU A 141 10.65 -2.44 0.01
CA LEU A 141 10.54 -3.00 -1.34
C LEU A 141 11.80 -2.74 -2.16
N VAL A 142 12.11 -3.69 -3.05
CA VAL A 142 13.09 -3.53 -4.13
C VAL A 142 12.32 -3.65 -5.43
N ALA A 143 12.22 -2.56 -6.18
CA ALA A 143 11.45 -2.49 -7.41
C ALA A 143 11.86 -3.59 -8.42
N PRO A 144 10.90 -4.14 -9.18
CA PRO A 144 11.20 -5.19 -10.15
C PRO A 144 12.06 -4.68 -11.31
N PRO A 145 12.80 -5.56 -11.97
CA PRO A 145 13.58 -5.20 -13.16
C PRO A 145 12.69 -4.55 -14.24
N GLY A 146 13.17 -3.45 -14.80
CA GLY A 146 12.44 -2.70 -15.83
C GLY A 146 11.31 -1.80 -15.34
N ALA A 147 11.01 -1.77 -14.04
CA ALA A 147 10.10 -0.79 -13.49
C ALA A 147 10.73 0.60 -13.45
N GLU A 148 9.92 1.62 -13.64
CA GLU A 148 10.33 3.01 -13.43
C GLU A 148 10.21 3.35 -11.94
N LEU A 149 11.28 3.90 -11.35
CA LEU A 149 11.24 4.43 -9.99
C LEU A 149 10.51 5.77 -9.99
N LEU A 150 9.47 5.88 -9.18
CA LEU A 150 8.75 7.13 -8.92
C LEU A 150 9.36 7.90 -7.75
N ALA A 151 9.95 7.18 -6.80
CA ALA A 151 10.63 7.77 -5.65
C ALA A 151 11.65 6.79 -5.05
N ALA A 152 12.72 7.37 -4.51
CA ALA A 152 13.72 6.66 -3.70
C ALA A 152 14.13 7.55 -2.51
N GLY A 153 14.76 6.96 -1.50
CA GLY A 153 15.23 7.67 -0.32
C GLY A 153 16.35 6.92 0.38
N GLY A 154 16.74 7.38 1.57
CA GLY A 154 17.81 6.74 2.35
C GLY A 154 17.51 5.29 2.75
N ALA A 155 16.24 4.88 2.74
CA ALA A 155 15.81 3.50 2.99
C ALA A 155 15.80 2.61 1.72
N GLY A 156 15.95 3.18 0.52
CA GLY A 156 15.91 2.46 -0.75
C GLY A 156 14.77 2.91 -1.68
N HIS A 157 14.15 1.97 -2.39
CA HIS A 157 13.08 2.27 -3.32
C HIS A 157 11.76 2.54 -2.57
N GLU A 158 11.16 3.71 -2.77
CA GLU A 158 9.94 4.15 -2.06
C GLU A 158 8.67 3.98 -2.89
N ALA A 159 8.79 4.10 -4.21
CA ALA A 159 7.67 3.89 -5.13
C ALA A 159 8.16 3.53 -6.53
N PHE A 160 7.37 2.70 -7.22
CA PHE A 160 7.65 2.29 -8.59
C PHE A 160 6.36 2.17 -9.42
N VAL A 161 6.51 2.21 -10.74
CA VAL A 161 5.47 1.86 -11.71
C VAL A 161 6.00 0.83 -12.70
N ALA A 162 5.18 -0.19 -12.98
CA ALA A 162 5.40 -1.20 -13.99
C ALA A 162 4.10 -1.38 -14.78
N GLY A 163 4.03 -0.90 -16.01
CA GLY A 163 2.79 -0.86 -16.77
C GLY A 163 1.69 -0.07 -16.05
N ARG A 164 0.60 -0.75 -15.64
CA ARG A 164 -0.51 -0.18 -14.86
C ARG A 164 -0.45 -0.54 -13.39
N SER A 165 0.65 -1.12 -12.94
CA SER A 165 0.86 -1.49 -11.54
C SER A 165 1.74 -0.46 -10.87
N VAL A 166 1.26 0.12 -9.77
CA VAL A 166 1.95 1.11 -8.93
C VAL A 166 2.15 0.51 -7.54
N GLY A 167 3.38 0.48 -7.07
CA GLY A 167 3.74 0.09 -5.72
C GLY A 167 4.32 1.27 -4.95
N VAL A 168 3.82 1.53 -3.74
CA VAL A 168 4.33 2.55 -2.81
C VAL A 168 4.62 1.94 -1.45
N GLN A 169 5.79 2.22 -0.87
CA GLN A 169 6.17 1.68 0.44
C GLN A 169 5.50 2.42 1.59
N PHE A 170 5.21 3.67 1.41
CA PHE A 170 4.52 4.53 2.37
C PHE A 170 3.00 4.38 2.28
N HIS A 171 2.28 4.98 3.22
CA HIS A 171 0.83 4.89 3.38
C HIS A 171 0.11 6.18 2.95
N PRO A 172 -0.30 6.30 1.66
CA PRO A 172 -1.05 7.46 1.19
C PRO A 172 -2.47 7.54 1.77
N GLU A 173 -2.96 6.43 2.31
CA GLU A 173 -4.26 6.33 2.96
C GLU A 173 -4.28 6.87 4.40
N MET A 174 -3.11 7.13 5.02
CA MET A 174 -3.02 7.45 6.44
C MET A 174 -3.83 8.67 6.84
N THR A 175 -4.64 8.50 7.88
CA THR A 175 -5.40 9.53 8.60
C THR A 175 -5.31 9.29 10.10
N VAL A 176 -5.72 10.27 10.92
CA VAL A 176 -5.79 10.09 12.38
C VAL A 176 -6.71 8.92 12.74
N ASP A 177 -7.90 8.84 12.14
CA ASP A 177 -8.87 7.77 12.42
C ASP A 177 -8.30 6.39 12.05
N LEU A 178 -7.55 6.28 10.96
CA LEU A 178 -6.91 5.02 10.58
C LEU A 178 -5.78 4.65 11.55
N LEU A 179 -4.99 5.63 12.00
CA LEU A 179 -3.95 5.42 13.01
C LEU A 179 -4.54 4.94 14.34
N GLU A 180 -5.66 5.53 14.80
CA GLU A 180 -6.37 5.09 16.01
C GLU A 180 -6.87 3.65 15.89
N ARG A 181 -7.39 3.27 14.72
CA ARG A 181 -7.77 1.87 14.46
C ARG A 181 -6.57 0.93 14.56
N TRP A 182 -5.40 1.31 14.02
CA TRP A 182 -4.20 0.48 14.11
C TRP A 182 -3.73 0.33 15.56
N TYR A 183 -3.86 1.37 16.39
CA TYR A 183 -3.52 1.31 17.81
C TYR A 183 -4.40 0.32 18.61
N THR A 184 -5.57 -0.06 18.11
CA THR A 184 -6.37 -1.12 18.75
C THR A 184 -5.72 -2.49 18.70
N LEU A 185 -4.76 -2.72 17.78
CA LEU A 185 -3.95 -3.94 17.70
C LEU A 185 -2.76 -3.95 18.65
N GLY A 186 -2.53 -2.85 19.34
CA GLY A 186 -1.39 -2.60 20.22
C GLY A 186 -0.46 -1.53 19.66
N VAL A 187 0.32 -0.96 20.56
CA VAL A 187 1.36 0.03 20.23
C VAL A 187 2.71 -0.66 20.42
N PRO A 188 3.62 -0.61 19.44
CA PRO A 188 4.95 -1.19 19.57
C PRO A 188 5.71 -0.63 20.77
N ASP A 189 6.48 -1.49 21.43
CA ASP A 189 7.32 -1.09 22.56
C ASP A 189 8.28 0.03 22.14
N GLY A 190 8.38 1.05 22.98
CA GLY A 190 9.25 2.21 22.74
C GLY A 190 8.69 3.25 21.76
N LEU A 191 7.54 3.03 21.13
CA LEU A 191 6.90 4.03 20.29
C LEU A 191 6.12 5.06 21.15
N ASP A 192 6.44 6.34 20.98
CA ASP A 192 5.62 7.42 21.53
C ASP A 192 4.35 7.61 20.68
N ALA A 193 3.31 6.87 21.06
CA ALA A 193 2.01 6.92 20.37
C ALA A 193 1.38 8.32 20.42
N GLY A 194 1.61 9.07 21.51
CA GLY A 194 1.11 10.44 21.67
C GLY A 194 1.77 11.40 20.68
N ALA A 195 3.09 11.34 20.55
CA ALA A 195 3.84 12.15 19.60
C ALA A 195 3.46 11.80 18.16
N LEU A 196 3.31 10.50 17.83
CA LEU A 196 2.92 10.07 16.48
C LEU A 196 1.51 10.52 16.12
N ARG A 197 0.56 10.41 17.07
CA ARG A 197 -0.80 10.93 16.91
C ARG A 197 -0.79 12.43 16.65
N ALA A 198 -0.06 13.20 17.45
CA ALA A 198 0.05 14.64 17.30
C ALA A 198 0.67 15.03 15.94
N ALA A 199 1.72 14.34 15.51
CA ALA A 199 2.35 14.54 14.19
C ALA A 199 1.38 14.22 13.05
N THR A 200 0.53 13.19 13.20
CA THR A 200 -0.48 12.84 12.21
C THR A 200 -1.62 13.87 12.18
N ALA A 201 -2.07 14.34 13.34
CA ALA A 201 -3.09 15.38 13.44
C ALA A 201 -2.62 16.76 12.93
N ALA A 202 -1.31 17.00 12.94
CA ALA A 202 -0.73 18.22 12.38
C ALA A 202 -0.66 18.22 10.83
N GLN A 203 -0.93 17.09 10.16
CA GLN A 203 -1.00 17.06 8.71
C GLN A 203 -2.29 17.72 8.23
N ASP A 204 -2.17 18.54 7.18
CA ASP A 204 -3.32 19.16 6.54
C ASP A 204 -4.19 18.09 5.84
N PRO A 205 -5.45 17.89 6.25
CA PRO A 205 -6.32 16.87 5.65
C PRO A 205 -6.56 17.05 4.16
N GLN A 206 -6.60 18.30 3.68
CA GLN A 206 -6.78 18.59 2.27
C GLN A 206 -5.56 18.13 1.47
N ARG A 207 -4.35 18.41 1.96
CA ARG A 207 -3.10 17.94 1.33
C ARG A 207 -2.99 16.42 1.35
N LEU A 208 -3.42 15.76 2.41
CA LEU A 208 -3.47 14.29 2.45
C LEU A 208 -4.41 13.74 1.39
N ALA A 209 -5.61 14.32 1.26
CA ALA A 209 -6.59 13.94 0.24
C ALA A 209 -6.05 14.18 -1.20
N GLU A 210 -5.40 15.31 -1.46
CA GLU A 210 -4.78 15.62 -2.75
C GLU A 210 -3.65 14.64 -3.10
N ARG A 211 -2.81 14.28 -2.12
CA ARG A 211 -1.73 13.29 -2.30
C ARG A 211 -2.28 11.90 -2.59
N ALA A 212 -3.29 11.46 -1.82
CA ALA A 212 -3.96 10.18 -2.04
C ALA A 212 -4.59 10.11 -3.44
N GLU A 213 -5.23 11.19 -3.87
CA GLU A 213 -5.81 11.32 -5.21
C GLU A 213 -4.75 11.20 -6.32
N ARG A 214 -3.58 11.82 -6.14
CA ARG A 214 -2.49 11.74 -7.13
C ARG A 214 -1.89 10.34 -7.21
N VAL A 215 -1.70 9.66 -6.08
CA VAL A 215 -1.23 8.26 -6.06
C VAL A 215 -2.25 7.33 -6.74
N LEU A 216 -3.54 7.49 -6.45
CA LEU A 216 -4.61 6.75 -7.12
C LEU A 216 -4.62 7.02 -8.64
N ALA A 217 -4.44 8.27 -9.04
CA ALA A 217 -4.40 8.67 -10.44
C ALA A 217 -3.25 8.01 -11.22
N LEU A 218 -2.10 7.75 -10.56
CA LEU A 218 -0.98 7.03 -11.20
C LEU A 218 -1.39 5.61 -11.61
N ALA A 219 -2.10 4.88 -10.75
CA ALA A 219 -2.55 3.52 -11.06
C ALA A 219 -3.65 3.51 -12.15
N LEU A 220 -4.48 4.54 -12.20
CA LEU A 220 -5.60 4.63 -13.14
C LEU A 220 -5.22 5.21 -14.52
N ARG A 221 -3.97 5.56 -14.75
CA ARG A 221 -3.51 6.07 -16.04
C ARG A 221 -3.80 5.11 -17.18
N PRO A 222 -4.23 5.62 -18.35
CA PRO A 222 -4.33 4.80 -19.55
C PRO A 222 -2.96 4.20 -19.94
N PRO A 223 -2.92 2.99 -20.50
CA PRO A 223 -1.69 2.41 -21.02
C PRO A 223 -1.03 3.36 -22.04
N GLY A 224 0.29 3.58 -21.93
CA GLY A 224 1.05 4.37 -22.91
C GLY A 224 0.91 5.90 -22.82
N SER A 225 0.25 6.45 -21.80
CA SER A 225 0.28 7.90 -21.56
C SER A 225 1.67 8.32 -21.08
N ALA A 226 2.31 9.23 -21.86
CA ALA A 226 3.58 9.84 -21.50
C ALA A 226 3.48 10.52 -20.13
N PRO A 227 4.58 10.65 -19.39
CA PRO A 227 4.63 11.51 -18.22
C PRO A 227 4.29 12.93 -18.65
N GLY A 228 3.20 13.50 -18.13
CA GLY A 228 2.83 14.90 -18.30
C GLY A 228 3.64 15.81 -17.38
#